data_5693af6353b09c75e18995aaf3cc68dc
#
_entry.id   5693af6353b09c75e18995aaf3cc68dc
#
_cell.length_a   1.000
_cell.length_b   1.000
_cell.length_c   1.000
_cell.angle_alpha   90.00
_cell.angle_beta   90.00
_cell.angle_gamma   90.00
#
_symmetry.space_group_name_H-M   'P 1'
#
loop_
_entity.id
_entity.type
_entity.pdbx_description
1 polymer ?
#
loop_
_entity_poly.entity_id
_entity_poly.type
_entity_poly.pdbx_seq_one_letter_code
_entity_poly.pdbx_strand_id
1 'polypeptide(L)'
;MAMRCYPWFAVRLQRLYLLDARKIVVVNVGPIGCIPYQRETNPSAGTACAEFPNQLAQAFNRRLRALVDELGAALPGSRFVYADVYRIFSDIIANYRSHGTAPAHREQITGLLI
;
A
#
# COMPACT_ATOMS: atom_id res chain seq x y z
N MET A 1 -12.67 -9.85 2.40
CA MET A 1 -11.22 -10.14 2.41
C MET A 1 -10.45 -9.16 3.29
N ALA A 2 -10.55 -7.86 3.07
CA ALA A 2 -9.84 -6.86 3.89
C ALA A 2 -10.18 -6.94 5.39
N MET A 3 -11.38 -7.37 5.75
CA MET A 3 -11.81 -7.52 7.14
C MET A 3 -11.17 -8.71 7.88
N ARG A 4 -10.79 -9.76 7.17
CA ARG A 4 -10.19 -10.95 7.78
C ARG A 4 -8.70 -10.78 8.11
N CYS A 5 -8.02 -9.90 7.39
CA CYS A 5 -6.60 -9.64 7.62
C CYS A 5 -6.35 -8.70 8.80
N TYR A 6 -7.33 -7.89 9.16
CA TYR A 6 -7.19 -6.86 10.19
C TYR A 6 -6.86 -7.43 11.59
N PRO A 7 -7.64 -8.37 12.15
CA PRO A 7 -7.33 -8.92 13.47
C PRO A 7 -5.99 -9.66 13.49
N TRP A 8 -5.68 -10.37 12.41
CA TRP A 8 -4.43 -11.10 12.27
C TRP A 8 -3.23 -10.16 12.25
N PHE A 9 -3.35 -9.04 11.53
CA PHE A 9 -2.28 -8.05 11.44
C PHE A 9 -2.04 -7.37 12.78
N ALA A 10 -3.11 -7.05 13.52
CA ALA A 10 -3.01 -6.48 14.86
C ALA A 10 -2.24 -7.40 15.81
N VAL A 11 -2.54 -8.69 15.81
CA VAL A 11 -1.86 -9.69 16.64
C VAL A 11 -0.37 -9.75 16.31
N ARG A 12 0.00 -9.68 15.04
CA ARG A 12 1.40 -9.70 14.61
C ARG A 12 2.18 -8.46 15.09
N LEU A 13 1.58 -7.30 14.98
CA LEU A 13 2.20 -6.06 15.46
C LEU A 13 2.37 -6.05 16.98
N GLN A 14 1.37 -6.51 17.71
CA GLN A 14 1.46 -6.65 19.17
C GLN A 14 2.55 -7.64 19.57
N ARG A 15 2.67 -8.74 18.82
CA ARG A 15 3.72 -9.74 19.08
C ARG A 15 5.12 -9.16 18.90
N LEU A 16 5.34 -8.31 17.90
CA LEU A 16 6.61 -7.60 17.73
C LEU A 16 6.93 -6.75 18.96
N TYR A 17 5.94 -6.05 19.49
CA TYR A 17 6.08 -5.28 20.72
C TYR A 17 6.47 -6.17 21.92
N LEU A 18 5.83 -7.32 22.07
CA LEU A 18 6.14 -8.28 23.14
C LEU A 18 7.54 -8.88 22.99
N LEU A 19 8.12 -8.87 21.80
CA LEU A 19 9.50 -9.27 21.51
C LEU A 19 10.48 -8.10 21.58
N ASP A 20 10.12 -7.03 22.32
CA ASP A 20 10.93 -5.85 22.58
C ASP A 20 11.12 -4.88 21.40
N ALA A 21 10.40 -5.03 20.31
CA ALA A 21 10.37 -4.02 19.26
C ALA A 21 9.64 -2.76 19.74
N ARG A 22 10.28 -1.60 19.61
CA ARG A 22 9.73 -0.31 20.06
C ARG A 22 9.55 0.69 18.92
N LYS A 23 10.27 0.55 17.84
CA LYS A 23 10.10 1.36 16.63
C LYS A 23 9.67 0.45 15.50
N ILE A 24 8.45 0.65 15.01
CA ILE A 24 7.86 -0.19 13.98
C ILE A 24 7.34 0.71 12.87
N VAL A 25 7.82 0.50 11.65
CA VAL A 25 7.31 1.16 10.46
C VAL A 25 6.31 0.22 9.81
N VAL A 26 5.07 0.68 9.67
CA VAL A 26 4.00 -0.07 9.03
C VAL A 26 3.76 0.53 7.65
N VAL A 27 4.04 -0.25 6.63
CA VAL A 27 3.86 0.17 5.23
C VAL A 27 2.50 -0.30 4.76
N ASN A 28 1.73 0.61 4.17
CA ASN A 28 0.42 0.26 3.64
C ASN A 28 0.50 -0.43 2.26
N VAL A 29 -0.64 -0.81 1.72
CA VAL A 29 -0.73 -1.43 0.40
C VAL A 29 -0.75 -0.33 -0.67
N GLY A 30 0.12 -0.46 -1.67
CA GLY A 30 0.17 0.45 -2.81
C GLY A 30 -1.02 0.32 -3.76
N PRO A 31 -1.05 1.12 -4.85
CA PRO A 31 -2.13 1.10 -5.83
C PRO A 31 -2.03 -0.14 -6.73
N ILE A 32 -2.42 -1.29 -6.22
CA ILE A 32 -2.29 -2.59 -6.87
C ILE A 32 -3.07 -2.70 -8.18
N GLY A 33 -4.10 -1.87 -8.38
CA GLY A 33 -4.83 -1.79 -9.63
C GLY A 33 -4.05 -1.10 -10.76
N CYS A 34 -2.92 -0.47 -10.43
CA CYS A 34 -2.08 0.22 -11.42
C CYS A 34 -0.93 -0.65 -11.96
N ILE A 35 -0.72 -1.85 -11.42
CA ILE A 35 0.30 -2.76 -11.92
C ILE A 35 -0.10 -3.26 -13.32
N PRO A 36 0.89 -3.54 -14.20
CA PRO A 36 0.60 -3.92 -15.59
C PRO A 36 -0.37 -5.10 -15.72
N TYR A 37 -0.19 -6.14 -14.92
CA TYR A 37 -1.07 -7.30 -14.92
C TYR A 37 -2.54 -6.93 -14.73
N GLN A 38 -2.84 -6.10 -13.74
CA GLN A 38 -4.22 -5.67 -13.47
C GLN A 38 -4.79 -4.80 -14.58
N ARG A 39 -3.97 -3.97 -15.18
CA ARG A 39 -4.39 -3.12 -16.31
C ARG A 39 -4.68 -3.92 -17.56
N GLU A 40 -3.93 -5.00 -17.81
CA GLU A 40 -4.10 -5.87 -18.97
C GLU A 40 -5.27 -6.84 -18.81
N THR A 41 -5.48 -7.35 -17.60
CA THR A 41 -6.52 -8.34 -17.33
C THR A 41 -7.90 -7.73 -17.06
N ASN A 42 -8.00 -6.41 -16.90
CA ASN A 42 -9.25 -5.70 -16.70
C ASN A 42 -9.58 -4.86 -17.95
N PRO A 43 -10.40 -5.39 -18.86
CA PRO A 43 -10.71 -4.70 -20.14
C PRO A 43 -11.34 -3.32 -19.94
N SER A 44 -12.07 -3.12 -18.86
CA SER A 44 -12.71 -1.84 -18.54
C SER A 44 -11.72 -0.77 -18.06
N ALA A 45 -10.52 -1.15 -17.67
CA ALA A 45 -9.51 -0.20 -17.20
C ALA A 45 -8.86 0.57 -18.35
N GLY A 46 -8.77 0.00 -19.55
CA GLY A 46 -8.11 0.61 -20.70
C GLY A 46 -6.66 0.97 -20.41
N THR A 47 -6.33 2.29 -20.49
CA THR A 47 -5.01 2.82 -20.11
C THR A 47 -4.95 3.24 -18.66
N ALA A 48 -6.07 3.30 -17.96
CA ALA A 48 -6.17 3.69 -16.56
C ALA A 48 -5.90 2.49 -15.63
N CYS A 49 -5.73 2.77 -14.35
CA CYS A 49 -5.61 1.73 -13.33
C CYS A 49 -6.97 1.02 -13.12
N ALA A 50 -6.92 -0.25 -12.75
CA ALA A 50 -8.11 -1.00 -12.36
C ALA A 50 -8.65 -0.42 -11.04
N GLU A 51 -9.90 0.02 -11.05
CA GLU A 51 -10.49 0.74 -9.92
C GLU A 51 -10.78 -0.17 -8.73
N PHE A 52 -11.34 -1.35 -8.97
CA PHE A 52 -11.77 -2.25 -7.90
C PHE A 52 -10.61 -2.70 -6.99
N PRO A 53 -9.46 -3.19 -7.50
CA PRO A 53 -8.33 -3.49 -6.64
C PRO A 53 -7.83 -2.30 -5.83
N ASN A 54 -7.83 -1.10 -6.42
CA ASN A 54 -7.43 0.12 -5.72
C ASN A 54 -8.41 0.49 -4.61
N GLN A 55 -9.70 0.30 -4.81
CA GLN A 55 -10.71 0.51 -3.77
C GLN A 55 -10.50 -0.44 -2.59
N LEU A 56 -10.19 -1.70 -2.85
CA LEU A 56 -9.88 -2.68 -1.81
C LEU A 56 -8.63 -2.29 -1.02
N ALA A 57 -7.58 -1.86 -1.73
CA ALA A 57 -6.36 -1.38 -1.09
C ALA A 57 -6.62 -0.18 -0.18
N GLN A 58 -7.38 0.80 -0.67
CA GLN A 58 -7.73 1.98 0.11
C GLN A 58 -8.59 1.64 1.34
N ALA A 59 -9.54 0.71 1.21
CA ALA A 59 -10.36 0.26 2.34
C ALA A 59 -9.50 -0.42 3.42
N PHE A 60 -8.57 -1.27 3.00
CA PHE A 60 -7.60 -1.88 3.91
C PHE A 60 -6.72 -0.83 4.57
N ASN A 61 -6.20 0.12 3.80
CA ASN A 61 -5.29 1.15 4.30
C ASN A 61 -5.94 2.06 5.34
N ARG A 62 -7.21 2.41 5.16
CA ARG A 62 -7.95 3.19 6.17
C ARG A 62 -8.00 2.48 7.52
N ARG A 63 -8.27 1.18 7.50
CA ARG A 63 -8.29 0.37 8.72
C ARG A 63 -6.91 0.19 9.33
N LEU A 64 -5.91 0.00 8.48
CA LEU A 64 -4.52 -0.12 8.92
C LEU A 64 -4.06 1.17 9.59
N ARG A 65 -4.41 2.32 9.04
CA ARG A 65 -4.09 3.63 9.64
C ARG A 65 -4.69 3.76 11.03
N ALA A 66 -5.96 3.42 11.17
CA ALA A 66 -6.65 3.46 12.47
C ALA A 66 -6.00 2.49 13.47
N LEU A 67 -5.60 1.30 13.02
CA LEU A 67 -4.92 0.32 13.86
C LEU A 67 -3.56 0.84 14.35
N VAL A 68 -2.78 1.46 13.47
CA VAL A 68 -1.47 2.03 13.83
C VAL A 68 -1.62 3.12 14.89
N ASP A 69 -2.60 3.99 14.74
CA ASP A 69 -2.90 5.04 15.72
C ASP A 69 -3.33 4.43 17.07
N GLU A 70 -4.18 3.42 17.04
CA GLU A 70 -4.66 2.71 18.23
C GLU A 70 -3.52 2.00 18.97
N LEU A 71 -2.68 1.28 18.27
CA LEU A 71 -1.54 0.57 18.87
C LEU A 71 -0.49 1.53 19.41
N GLY A 72 -0.25 2.63 18.72
CA GLY A 72 0.67 3.67 19.19
C GLY A 72 0.23 4.31 20.50
N ALA A 73 -1.08 4.42 20.71
CA ALA A 73 -1.66 4.93 21.96
C ALA A 73 -1.70 3.87 23.06
N ALA A 74 -1.94 2.59 22.70
CA ALA A 74 -2.14 1.51 23.65
C ALA A 74 -0.85 0.87 24.18
N LEU A 75 0.24 0.92 23.42
CA LEU A 75 1.50 0.23 23.76
C LEU A 75 2.55 1.24 24.27
N PRO A 76 2.78 1.32 25.57
CA PRO A 76 3.69 2.31 26.17
C PRO A 76 5.12 2.19 25.64
N GLY A 77 5.75 3.34 25.35
CA GLY A 77 7.12 3.40 24.86
C GLY A 77 7.31 2.98 23.41
N SER A 78 6.24 2.54 22.73
CA SER A 78 6.30 2.19 21.32
C SER A 78 6.20 3.43 20.43
N ARG A 79 6.80 3.33 19.24
CA ARG A 79 6.68 4.33 18.20
C ARG A 79 6.31 3.64 16.89
N PHE A 80 5.06 3.79 16.50
CA PHE A 80 4.56 3.29 15.23
C PHE A 80 4.57 4.41 14.21
N VAL A 81 5.16 4.15 13.05
CA VAL A 81 5.18 5.08 11.91
C VAL A 81 4.39 4.47 10.78
N TYR A 82 3.42 5.19 10.27
CA TYR A 82 2.63 4.76 9.11
C TYR A 82 3.26 5.32 7.84
N ALA A 83 3.69 4.43 6.95
CA ALA A 83 4.27 4.81 5.67
C ALA A 83 3.22 4.64 4.57
N ASP A 84 2.78 5.77 3.99
CA ASP A 84 1.72 5.81 2.99
C ASP A 84 2.30 5.64 1.58
N VAL A 85 2.66 4.41 1.23
CA VAL A 85 3.17 4.09 -0.11
C VAL A 85 2.08 4.16 -1.18
N TYR A 86 0.81 3.99 -0.83
CA TYR A 86 -0.28 4.19 -1.78
C TYR A 86 -0.24 5.59 -2.37
N ARG A 87 -0.14 6.60 -1.51
CA ARG A 87 -0.05 7.99 -1.93
C ARG A 87 1.22 8.27 -2.72
N ILE A 88 2.37 7.80 -2.24
CA ILE A 88 3.67 8.01 -2.88
C ILE A 88 3.66 7.42 -4.29
N PHE A 89 3.28 6.16 -4.44
CA PHE A 89 3.26 5.51 -5.75
C PHE A 89 2.19 6.08 -6.68
N SER A 90 1.03 6.47 -6.15
CA SER A 90 0.00 7.13 -6.95
C SER A 90 0.50 8.46 -7.51
N ASP A 91 1.24 9.22 -6.72
CA ASP A 91 1.84 10.48 -7.18
C ASP A 91 2.93 10.24 -8.24
N ILE A 92 3.79 9.25 -8.03
CA ILE A 92 4.83 8.90 -9.00
C ILE A 92 4.20 8.47 -10.33
N ILE A 93 3.16 7.66 -10.30
CA ILE A 93 2.46 7.17 -11.51
C ILE A 93 1.80 8.33 -12.25
N ALA A 94 1.16 9.25 -11.52
CA ALA A 94 0.50 10.41 -12.12
C ALA A 94 1.49 11.44 -12.67
N ASN A 95 2.64 11.61 -12.01
CA ASN A 95 3.61 12.67 -12.28
C ASN A 95 5.02 12.11 -12.51
N TYR A 96 5.14 10.97 -13.21
CA TYR A 96 6.43 10.27 -13.37
C TYR A 96 7.54 11.15 -13.97
N ARG A 97 7.19 12.12 -14.82
CA ARG A 97 8.18 13.03 -15.43
C ARG A 97 8.85 13.94 -14.40
N SER A 98 8.11 14.41 -13.39
CA SER A 98 8.65 15.26 -12.34
C SER A 98 9.53 14.50 -11.35
N HIS A 99 9.42 13.18 -11.31
CA HIS A 99 10.24 12.30 -10.47
C HIS A 99 11.51 11.76 -11.18
N GLY A 100 11.86 12.35 -12.34
CA GLY A 100 13.10 11.99 -13.06
C GLY A 100 13.06 10.67 -13.82
N THR A 101 11.91 10.00 -13.90
CA THR A 101 11.74 8.81 -14.71
C THR A 101 11.61 9.20 -16.18
N ALA A 102 12.46 8.66 -17.05
CA ALA A 102 12.32 8.82 -18.48
C ALA A 102 10.95 8.28 -18.93
N PRO A 103 10.31 8.91 -19.96
CA PRO A 103 9.09 8.35 -20.51
C PRO A 103 9.40 6.96 -21.08
N ALA A 104 9.14 5.95 -20.29
CA ALA A 104 9.24 4.58 -20.76
C ALA A 104 8.11 4.33 -21.74
N HIS A 105 8.44 3.78 -22.88
CA HIS A 105 7.43 3.21 -23.76
C HIS A 105 6.60 2.21 -22.98
N ARG A 106 5.29 2.20 -23.22
CA ARG A 106 4.32 1.33 -22.56
C ARG A 106 4.79 -0.15 -22.49
N GLU A 107 5.48 -0.60 -23.54
CA GLU A 107 6.04 -1.94 -23.63
C GLU A 107 7.20 -2.20 -22.67
N GLN A 108 7.99 -1.18 -22.37
CA GLN A 108 9.13 -1.31 -21.45
C GLN A 108 8.70 -1.41 -19.99
N ILE A 109 7.63 -0.72 -19.62
CA ILE A 109 7.05 -0.81 -18.26
C ILE A 109 6.47 -2.21 -18.05
N THR A 110 5.77 -2.74 -19.05
CA THR A 110 5.17 -4.07 -19.00
C THR A 110 6.25 -5.17 -18.87
N GLY A 111 7.37 -5.03 -19.53
CA GLY A 111 8.48 -5.99 -19.46
C GLY A 111 9.28 -5.97 -18.16
N LEU A 112 9.28 -4.83 -17.45
CA LEU A 112 10.04 -4.66 -16.20
C LEU A 112 9.26 -5.08 -14.95
N LEU A 113 7.94 -5.20 -15.06
CA LEU A 113 7.05 -5.45 -13.93
C LEU A 113 6.37 -6.83 -13.96
N ILE A 114 6.65 -7.60 -14.96
CA ILE A 114 6.27 -8.99 -15.08
C ILE A 114 7.48 -9.87 -14.71
#